data_4fac58f855170e78d2c59ad1a35eb76a
#
_entry.id   4fac58f855170e78d2c59ad1a35eb76a
#
_cell.length_a   1.000
_cell.length_b   1.000
_cell.length_c   1.000
_cell.angle_alpha   90.00
_cell.angle_beta   90.00
_cell.angle_gamma   90.00
#
_symmetry.space_group_name_H-M   'P 1'
#
loop_
_entity.id
_entity.type
_entity.pdbx_description
1 polymer ?
#
loop_
_entity_poly.entity_id
_entity_poly.type
_entity_poly.pdbx_seq_one_letter_code
_entity_poly.pdbx_strand_id
1 'polypeptide(L)'
;LFQFMDRYDGVEFFLEKGYGERLGYREEDYLNASEKVHFVPFEEAYGQDITMILKNPELENLELLKDGSTLFTMLHYSTRPAVVELIKRKKLKTFSMDSIVDDQGLRMFVDYFGTAYCGCKAGIDVLKKTYGKFYSHERGPIKAIVMGAGGVGQGVVKSLEVISDDEFLGREGVAGILPFVATRTI
;
A
#
# COMPACT_ATOMS: atom_id res chain seq x y z
N LEU A 1 6.46 6.16 -13.36
CA LEU A 1 7.40 5.23 -13.95
C LEU A 1 7.81 5.69 -15.37
N PHE A 2 6.89 5.84 -16.32
CA PHE A 2 7.16 6.23 -17.72
C PHE A 2 8.13 7.42 -17.86
N GLN A 3 7.97 8.47 -17.06
CA GLN A 3 8.81 9.68 -17.11
C GLN A 3 10.25 9.45 -16.68
N PHE A 4 10.56 8.34 -16.03
CA PHE A 4 11.89 8.03 -15.50
C PHE A 4 12.66 7.00 -16.32
N MET A 5 11.99 6.21 -17.15
CA MET A 5 12.60 5.09 -17.87
C MET A 5 13.75 5.52 -18.79
N ASP A 6 13.63 6.68 -19.45
CA ASP A 6 14.66 7.17 -20.38
C ASP A 6 15.71 8.09 -19.74
N ARG A 7 15.55 8.44 -18.45
CA ARG A 7 16.46 9.38 -17.78
C ARG A 7 17.83 8.81 -17.42
N TYR A 8 17.92 7.47 -17.35
CA TYR A 8 19.13 6.81 -16.86
C TYR A 8 19.72 5.94 -17.95
N ASP A 9 20.94 6.32 -18.40
CA ASP A 9 21.71 5.48 -19.31
C ASP A 9 22.23 4.24 -18.61
N GLY A 10 22.20 3.10 -19.32
CA GLY A 10 22.70 1.82 -18.79
C GLY A 10 21.78 1.16 -17.75
N VAL A 11 20.53 1.57 -17.64
CA VAL A 11 19.52 0.93 -16.79
C VAL A 11 18.46 0.29 -17.67
N GLU A 12 18.22 -1.01 -17.47
CA GLU A 12 17.14 -1.78 -18.08
C GLU A 12 16.06 -2.07 -17.03
N PHE A 13 14.80 -2.10 -17.45
CA PHE A 13 13.65 -2.31 -16.57
C PHE A 13 12.99 -3.65 -16.89
N PHE A 14 13.03 -4.56 -15.94
CA PHE A 14 12.40 -5.87 -16.04
C PHE A 14 11.10 -5.87 -15.25
N LEU A 15 9.99 -5.89 -15.94
CA LEU A 15 8.65 -5.89 -15.36
C LEU A 15 8.07 -7.32 -15.45
N GLU A 16 7.44 -7.75 -14.36
CA GLU A 16 6.68 -9.01 -14.38
C GLU A 16 5.53 -8.91 -15.38
N LYS A 17 5.25 -9.96 -16.12
CA LYS A 17 4.10 -10.05 -17.02
C LYS A 17 2.80 -9.73 -16.29
N GLY A 18 1.97 -8.88 -16.87
CA GLY A 18 0.75 -8.36 -16.26
C GLY A 18 0.96 -7.18 -15.30
N TYR A 19 2.19 -6.66 -15.18
CA TYR A 19 2.45 -5.46 -14.38
C TYR A 19 1.62 -4.28 -14.87
N GLY A 20 0.87 -3.65 -13.95
CA GLY A 20 0.04 -2.49 -14.26
C GLY A 20 -1.40 -2.79 -14.72
N GLU A 21 -1.75 -4.03 -15.04
CA GLU A 21 -3.10 -4.38 -15.53
C GLU A 21 -4.21 -3.97 -14.57
N ARG A 22 -4.01 -4.12 -13.25
CA ARG A 22 -4.99 -3.69 -12.24
C ARG A 22 -5.19 -2.18 -12.17
N LEU A 23 -4.24 -1.42 -12.74
CA LEU A 23 -4.30 0.03 -12.85
C LEU A 23 -4.79 0.48 -14.24
N GLY A 24 -5.15 -0.47 -15.12
CA GLY A 24 -5.63 -0.22 -16.46
C GLY A 24 -4.54 -0.01 -17.51
N TYR A 25 -3.27 -0.28 -17.17
CA TYR A 25 -2.16 -0.23 -18.12
C TYR A 25 -1.90 -1.60 -18.73
N ARG A 26 -1.57 -1.63 -20.03
CA ARG A 26 -1.16 -2.81 -20.78
C ARG A 26 0.35 -2.83 -20.97
N GLU A 27 0.91 -3.99 -21.22
CA GLU A 27 2.35 -4.14 -21.53
C GLU A 27 2.79 -3.20 -22.66
N GLU A 28 1.97 -3.04 -23.70
CA GLU A 28 2.21 -2.15 -24.83
C GLU A 28 2.40 -0.68 -24.41
N ASP A 29 1.71 -0.22 -23.36
CA ASP A 29 1.83 1.15 -22.87
C ASP A 29 3.24 1.43 -22.33
N TYR A 30 3.87 0.42 -21.74
CA TYR A 30 5.24 0.49 -21.24
C TYR A 30 6.27 0.33 -22.34
N LEU A 31 6.08 -0.63 -23.25
CA LEU A 31 6.99 -0.88 -24.37
C LEU A 31 7.04 0.31 -25.33
N ASN A 32 5.91 0.98 -25.54
CA ASN A 32 5.85 2.21 -26.35
C ASN A 32 6.51 3.42 -25.66
N ALA A 33 6.64 3.39 -24.33
CA ALA A 33 7.23 4.48 -23.57
C ALA A 33 8.76 4.42 -23.56
N SER A 34 9.37 3.22 -23.61
CA SER A 34 10.83 3.07 -23.59
C SER A 34 11.26 1.71 -24.15
N GLU A 35 12.32 1.71 -24.95
CA GLU A 35 12.97 0.49 -25.45
C GLU A 35 13.74 -0.27 -24.34
N LYS A 36 13.95 0.35 -23.16
CA LYS A 36 14.65 -0.24 -22.02
C LYS A 36 13.75 -1.14 -21.17
N VAL A 37 12.49 -1.35 -21.57
CA VAL A 37 11.51 -2.14 -20.81
C VAL A 37 11.40 -3.55 -21.38
N HIS A 38 11.44 -4.52 -20.50
CA HIS A 38 11.29 -5.93 -20.81
C HIS A 38 10.22 -6.56 -19.92
N PHE A 39 9.25 -7.25 -20.51
CA PHE A 39 8.28 -8.06 -19.76
C PHE A 39 8.79 -9.49 -19.67
N VAL A 40 8.99 -9.95 -18.45
CA VAL A 40 9.64 -11.23 -18.14
C VAL A 40 8.79 -12.08 -17.19
N PRO A 41 9.04 -13.39 -17.10
CA PRO A 41 8.44 -14.22 -16.07
C PRO A 41 8.82 -13.74 -14.66
N PHE A 42 7.98 -14.09 -13.68
CA PHE A 42 8.13 -13.72 -12.28
C PHE A 42 9.54 -14.02 -11.71
N GLU A 43 10.06 -15.20 -11.95
CA GLU A 43 11.36 -15.62 -11.43
C GLU A 43 12.51 -14.80 -12.01
N GLU A 44 12.38 -14.42 -13.28
CA GLU A 44 13.38 -13.60 -13.97
C GLU A 44 13.33 -12.14 -13.46
N ALA A 45 12.16 -11.60 -13.17
CA ALA A 45 12.01 -10.28 -12.58
C ALA A 45 12.65 -10.19 -11.19
N TYR A 46 12.57 -11.25 -10.39
CA TYR A 46 13.28 -11.35 -9.11
C TYR A 46 14.79 -11.53 -9.23
N GLY A 47 15.25 -12.15 -10.31
CA GLY A 47 16.66 -12.42 -10.57
C GLY A 47 17.48 -11.21 -11.02
N GLN A 48 17.03 -9.98 -10.87
CA GLN A 48 17.74 -8.77 -11.33
C GLN A 48 18.73 -8.22 -10.28
N ASP A 49 19.60 -7.29 -10.69
CA ASP A 49 20.62 -6.71 -9.81
C ASP A 49 20.02 -5.79 -8.76
N ILE A 50 18.88 -5.13 -9.10
CA ILE A 50 18.09 -4.31 -8.20
C ILE A 50 16.62 -4.76 -8.32
N THR A 51 16.03 -5.19 -7.22
CA THR A 51 14.63 -5.59 -7.17
C THR A 51 13.86 -4.60 -6.29
N MET A 52 12.75 -4.06 -6.81
CA MET A 52 11.89 -3.11 -6.11
C MET A 52 10.49 -3.68 -5.95
N ILE A 53 10.05 -3.92 -4.72
CA ILE A 53 8.74 -4.48 -4.40
C ILE A 53 8.16 -3.72 -3.21
N LEU A 54 6.96 -3.17 -3.35
CA LEU A 54 6.37 -2.35 -2.29
C LEU A 54 6.17 -3.14 -0.99
N LYS A 55 5.49 -4.28 -1.06
CA LYS A 55 5.24 -5.15 0.10
C LYS A 55 6.30 -6.24 0.18
N ASN A 56 6.75 -6.53 1.40
CA ASN A 56 7.70 -7.61 1.60
C ASN A 56 7.13 -8.93 1.07
N PRO A 57 7.81 -9.59 0.12
CA PRO A 57 7.35 -10.84 -0.44
C PRO A 57 7.44 -12.00 0.57
N GLU A 58 6.84 -13.11 0.22
CA GLU A 58 7.00 -14.35 0.98
C GLU A 58 8.47 -14.83 0.93
N LEU A 59 8.87 -15.58 1.92
CA LEU A 59 10.27 -16.01 2.09
C LEU A 59 10.78 -16.79 0.87
N GLU A 60 9.91 -17.61 0.29
CA GLU A 60 10.20 -18.42 -0.91
C GLU A 60 10.56 -17.55 -2.12
N ASN A 61 9.85 -16.43 -2.29
CA ASN A 61 10.10 -15.51 -3.39
C ASN A 61 11.41 -14.74 -3.19
N LEU A 62 11.79 -14.45 -1.94
CA LEU A 62 13.07 -13.82 -1.63
C LEU A 62 14.27 -14.74 -1.94
N GLU A 63 14.06 -16.06 -1.99
CA GLU A 63 15.12 -17.00 -2.42
C GLU A 63 15.51 -16.84 -3.90
N LEU A 64 14.61 -16.30 -4.73
CA LEU A 64 14.88 -16.06 -6.16
C LEU A 64 15.84 -14.88 -6.38
N LEU A 65 16.03 -14.00 -5.39
CA LEU A 65 16.96 -12.88 -5.51
C LEU A 65 18.40 -13.39 -5.72
N LYS A 66 19.17 -12.70 -6.54
CA LYS A 66 20.61 -12.98 -6.69
C LYS A 66 21.35 -12.69 -5.39
N ASP A 67 22.33 -13.51 -5.06
CA ASP A 67 23.22 -13.24 -3.94
C ASP A 67 23.99 -11.92 -4.16
N GLY A 68 24.01 -11.07 -3.16
CA GLY A 68 24.64 -9.75 -3.23
C GLY A 68 23.84 -8.67 -3.97
N SER A 69 22.66 -8.98 -4.52
CA SER A 69 21.79 -8.01 -5.18
C SER A 69 21.19 -7.01 -4.22
N THR A 70 20.51 -5.99 -4.76
CA THR A 70 19.88 -4.93 -3.97
C THR A 70 18.36 -5.12 -3.94
N LEU A 71 17.76 -5.02 -2.75
CA LEU A 71 16.32 -5.11 -2.53
C LEU A 71 15.77 -3.84 -1.89
N PHE A 72 14.78 -3.22 -2.54
CA PHE A 72 13.94 -2.17 -1.98
C PHE A 72 12.55 -2.72 -1.67
N THR A 73 12.15 -2.74 -0.39
CA THR A 73 10.81 -3.19 0.03
C THR A 73 10.48 -2.71 1.44
N MET A 74 9.24 -2.83 1.87
CA MET A 74 8.84 -2.65 3.27
C MET A 74 9.23 -3.88 4.09
N LEU A 75 10.41 -3.88 4.70
CA LEU A 75 11.00 -5.06 5.33
C LEU A 75 10.41 -5.44 6.69
N HIS A 76 9.98 -4.45 7.47
CA HIS A 76 9.48 -4.68 8.84
C HIS A 76 10.44 -5.54 9.69
N TYR A 77 11.72 -5.24 9.70
CA TYR A 77 12.82 -6.03 10.29
C TYR A 77 12.53 -6.59 11.67
N SER A 78 11.95 -5.76 12.56
CA SER A 78 11.73 -6.13 13.96
C SER A 78 10.75 -7.27 14.16
N THR A 79 9.90 -7.54 13.17
CA THR A 79 8.85 -8.57 13.24
C THR A 79 9.10 -9.76 12.32
N ARG A 80 10.21 -9.76 11.56
CA ARG A 80 10.50 -10.77 10.51
C ARG A 80 11.91 -11.35 10.61
N PRO A 81 12.27 -12.08 11.67
CA PRO A 81 13.62 -12.60 11.87
C PRO A 81 14.09 -13.55 10.75
N ALA A 82 13.21 -14.38 10.18
CA ALA A 82 13.55 -15.27 9.09
C ALA A 82 13.99 -14.50 7.81
N VAL A 83 13.35 -13.36 7.52
CA VAL A 83 13.76 -12.48 6.41
C VAL A 83 15.15 -11.90 6.67
N VAL A 84 15.43 -11.50 7.91
CA VAL A 84 16.75 -10.96 8.30
C VAL A 84 17.86 -12.03 8.09
N GLU A 85 17.61 -13.27 8.48
CA GLU A 85 18.56 -14.35 8.28
C GLU A 85 18.78 -14.67 6.79
N LEU A 86 17.73 -14.64 5.98
CA LEU A 86 17.85 -14.78 4.53
C LEU A 86 18.70 -13.66 3.92
N ILE A 87 18.43 -12.40 4.29
CA ILE A 87 19.18 -11.22 3.84
C ILE A 87 20.68 -11.39 4.14
N LYS A 88 21.02 -11.83 5.35
CA LYS A 88 22.40 -12.08 5.75
C LYS A 88 23.04 -13.21 4.94
N ARG A 89 22.35 -14.34 4.81
CA ARG A 89 22.81 -15.51 4.07
C ARG A 89 23.09 -15.21 2.61
N LYS A 90 22.19 -14.50 1.95
CA LYS A 90 22.31 -14.10 0.54
C LYS A 90 23.15 -12.83 0.34
N LYS A 91 23.65 -12.22 1.43
CA LYS A 91 24.44 -10.97 1.41
C LYS A 91 23.74 -9.84 0.67
N LEU A 92 22.41 -9.76 0.77
CA LEU A 92 21.62 -8.74 0.07
C LEU A 92 21.91 -7.34 0.64
N LYS A 93 21.96 -6.35 -0.24
CA LYS A 93 21.92 -4.93 0.12
C LYS A 93 20.46 -4.52 0.19
N THR A 94 19.97 -4.08 1.36
CA THR A 94 18.55 -3.84 1.52
C THR A 94 18.24 -2.40 1.95
N PHE A 95 17.20 -1.85 1.36
CA PHE A 95 16.63 -0.54 1.72
C PHE A 95 15.18 -0.74 2.16
N SER A 96 14.92 -0.48 3.44
CA SER A 96 13.59 -0.64 4.01
C SER A 96 12.76 0.61 3.78
N MET A 97 11.81 0.56 2.85
CA MET A 97 10.96 1.71 2.51
C MET A 97 10.13 2.19 3.70
N ASP A 98 9.78 1.31 4.63
CA ASP A 98 9.07 1.66 5.86
C ASP A 98 9.93 2.39 6.90
N SER A 99 11.25 2.48 6.67
CA SER A 99 12.21 3.18 7.53
C SER A 99 12.77 4.46 6.91
N ILE A 100 12.42 4.77 5.65
CA ILE A 100 12.83 6.01 5.00
C ILE A 100 11.91 7.13 5.48
N VAL A 101 12.52 8.14 6.09
CA VAL A 101 11.83 9.31 6.65
C VAL A 101 12.40 10.60 6.06
N ASP A 102 11.59 11.65 6.09
CA ASP A 102 12.03 13.01 5.77
C ASP A 102 12.80 13.65 6.94
N ASP A 103 13.21 14.90 6.78
CA ASP A 103 13.94 15.68 7.80
C ASP A 103 13.12 15.93 9.08
N GLN A 104 11.80 15.71 9.03
CA GLN A 104 10.87 15.83 10.16
C GLN A 104 10.58 14.48 10.83
N GLY A 105 11.16 13.38 10.32
CA GLY A 105 10.94 12.02 10.80
C GLY A 105 9.65 11.39 10.29
N LEU A 106 8.98 11.97 9.30
CA LEU A 106 7.79 11.41 8.69
C LEU A 106 8.15 10.38 7.62
N ARG A 107 7.47 9.25 7.61
CA ARG A 107 7.70 8.19 6.62
C ARG A 107 7.32 8.66 5.23
N MET A 108 8.24 8.55 4.28
CA MET A 108 8.04 9.02 2.91
C MET A 108 7.22 8.07 2.04
N PHE A 109 7.22 6.77 2.34
CA PHE A 109 6.56 5.73 1.53
C PHE A 109 5.26 5.21 2.16
N VAL A 110 4.50 6.08 2.85
CA VAL A 110 3.23 5.72 3.47
C VAL A 110 2.17 6.75 3.10
N ASP A 111 1.12 6.29 2.44
CA ASP A 111 -0.13 7.03 2.31
C ASP A 111 -1.10 6.62 3.43
N TYR A 112 -1.08 7.36 4.53
CA TYR A 112 -1.93 7.10 5.69
C TYR A 112 -3.42 7.28 5.36
N PHE A 113 -3.76 8.28 4.54
CA PHE A 113 -5.15 8.54 4.17
C PHE A 113 -5.68 7.46 3.22
N GLY A 114 -4.98 7.17 2.13
CA GLY A 114 -5.40 6.13 1.17
C GLY A 114 -5.52 4.76 1.82
N THR A 115 -4.57 4.40 2.70
CA THR A 115 -4.63 3.14 3.46
C THR A 115 -5.88 3.09 4.37
N ALA A 116 -6.14 4.17 5.09
CA ALA A 116 -7.29 4.28 5.99
C ALA A 116 -8.62 4.29 5.20
N TYR A 117 -8.69 5.03 4.11
CA TYR A 117 -9.88 5.13 3.27
C TYR A 117 -10.28 3.77 2.69
N CYS A 118 -9.34 3.04 2.10
CA CYS A 118 -9.60 1.70 1.57
C CYS A 118 -10.09 0.74 2.66
N GLY A 119 -9.49 0.78 3.85
CA GLY A 119 -9.91 -0.04 4.99
C GLY A 119 -11.31 0.32 5.50
N CYS A 120 -11.59 1.61 5.68
CA CYS A 120 -12.90 2.10 6.10
C CYS A 120 -13.99 1.75 5.09
N LYS A 121 -13.71 1.99 3.80
CA LYS A 121 -14.65 1.69 2.71
C LYS A 121 -14.99 0.20 2.67
N ALA A 122 -13.98 -0.66 2.70
CA ALA A 122 -14.18 -2.11 2.71
C ALA A 122 -14.98 -2.57 3.94
N GLY A 123 -14.67 -2.04 5.13
CA GLY A 123 -15.41 -2.34 6.35
C GLY A 123 -16.87 -1.92 6.29
N ILE A 124 -17.17 -0.72 5.80
CA ILE A 124 -18.54 -0.22 5.63
C ILE A 124 -19.29 -1.05 4.59
N ASP A 125 -18.67 -1.44 3.48
CA ASP A 125 -19.30 -2.28 2.47
C ASP A 125 -19.67 -3.68 3.02
N VAL A 126 -18.84 -4.25 3.88
CA VAL A 126 -19.14 -5.50 4.60
C VAL A 126 -20.32 -5.29 5.56
N LEU A 127 -20.32 -4.21 6.35
CA LEU A 127 -21.42 -3.91 7.26
C LEU A 127 -22.75 -3.73 6.52
N LYS A 128 -22.75 -3.06 5.37
CA LYS A 128 -23.93 -2.91 4.50
C LYS A 128 -24.50 -4.26 4.08
N LYS A 129 -23.63 -5.20 3.69
CA LYS A 129 -24.06 -6.53 3.23
C LYS A 129 -24.56 -7.41 4.37
N THR A 130 -23.94 -7.29 5.55
CA THR A 130 -24.23 -8.18 6.69
C THR A 130 -25.43 -7.68 7.50
N TYR A 131 -25.63 -6.39 7.60
CA TYR A 131 -26.68 -5.79 8.42
C TYR A 131 -27.58 -4.90 7.56
N GLY A 132 -28.63 -5.49 6.95
CA GLY A 132 -29.51 -4.79 6.01
C GLY A 132 -30.21 -3.54 6.55
N LYS A 133 -30.33 -3.40 7.90
CA LYS A 133 -30.85 -2.21 8.57
C LYS A 133 -29.79 -1.17 8.93
N PHE A 134 -28.54 -1.40 8.56
CA PHE A 134 -27.43 -0.49 8.87
C PHE A 134 -27.66 0.92 8.31
N TYR A 135 -28.46 1.04 7.24
CA TYR A 135 -28.83 2.26 6.51
C TYR A 135 -30.26 2.70 6.73
N SER A 136 -30.97 2.27 7.76
CA SER A 136 -32.35 2.69 7.92
C SER A 136 -32.44 4.17 8.34
N HIS A 137 -33.44 4.89 7.80
CA HIS A 137 -33.74 6.27 8.18
C HIS A 137 -34.14 6.43 9.66
N GLU A 138 -34.58 5.34 10.28
CA GLU A 138 -34.95 5.30 11.69
C GLU A 138 -33.73 5.26 12.62
N ARG A 139 -32.56 4.96 12.07
CA ARG A 139 -31.32 4.90 12.82
C ARG A 139 -30.67 6.27 12.81
N GLY A 140 -30.33 6.79 13.97
CA GLY A 140 -29.49 7.98 14.10
C GLY A 140 -28.08 7.75 13.49
N PRO A 141 -27.19 8.74 13.58
CA PRO A 141 -25.87 8.66 12.98
C PRO A 141 -25.10 7.43 13.46
N ILE A 142 -24.34 6.81 12.53
CA ILE A 142 -23.47 5.68 12.82
C ILE A 142 -22.34 6.17 13.72
N LYS A 143 -22.23 5.62 14.92
CA LYS A 143 -21.15 5.92 15.85
C LYS A 143 -19.96 5.01 15.54
N ALA A 144 -18.84 5.60 15.13
CA ALA A 144 -17.59 4.89 14.90
C ALA A 144 -16.57 5.25 15.99
N ILE A 145 -15.96 4.25 16.61
CA ILE A 145 -14.90 4.46 17.60
C ILE A 145 -13.56 4.18 16.92
N VAL A 146 -12.69 5.20 16.88
CA VAL A 146 -11.34 5.11 16.35
C VAL A 146 -10.36 5.02 17.53
N MET A 147 -9.72 3.87 17.69
CA MET A 147 -8.73 3.68 18.73
C MET A 147 -7.33 4.01 18.23
N GLY A 148 -6.78 5.12 18.74
CA GLY A 148 -5.46 5.64 18.40
C GLY A 148 -5.52 6.89 17.52
N ALA A 149 -4.63 7.86 17.80
CA ALA A 149 -4.52 9.15 17.12
C ALA A 149 -3.23 9.30 16.30
N GLY A 150 -2.56 8.20 15.96
CA GLY A 150 -1.40 8.19 15.05
C GLY A 150 -1.80 8.49 13.60
N GLY A 151 -0.85 8.45 12.67
CA GLY A 151 -1.10 8.80 11.26
C GLY A 151 -2.28 8.02 10.64
N VAL A 152 -2.37 6.70 10.86
CA VAL A 152 -3.51 5.90 10.38
C VAL A 152 -4.82 6.31 11.07
N GLY A 153 -4.81 6.53 12.41
CA GLY A 153 -6.02 6.92 13.15
C GLY A 153 -6.58 8.26 12.67
N GLN A 154 -5.74 9.25 12.42
CA GLN A 154 -6.13 10.53 11.80
C GLN A 154 -6.68 10.33 10.39
N GLY A 155 -6.03 9.46 9.60
CA GLY A 155 -6.51 9.06 8.28
C GLY A 155 -7.89 8.41 8.33
N VAL A 156 -8.17 7.57 9.34
CA VAL A 156 -9.49 6.93 9.54
C VAL A 156 -10.58 7.97 9.82
N VAL A 157 -10.33 8.93 10.72
CA VAL A 157 -11.31 10.00 11.01
C VAL A 157 -11.67 10.75 9.72
N LYS A 158 -10.66 11.22 8.98
CA LYS A 158 -10.87 11.93 7.71
C LYS A 158 -11.56 11.04 6.66
N SER A 159 -11.25 9.76 6.61
CA SER A 159 -11.89 8.82 5.68
C SER A 159 -13.37 8.61 6.00
N LEU A 160 -13.72 8.53 7.29
CA LEU A 160 -15.10 8.39 7.73
C LEU A 160 -15.92 9.65 7.42
N GLU A 161 -15.32 10.84 7.49
CA GLU A 161 -15.95 12.09 7.06
C GLU A 161 -16.25 12.04 5.55
N VAL A 162 -15.25 11.75 4.72
CA VAL A 162 -15.42 11.65 3.26
C VAL A 162 -16.47 10.62 2.88
N ILE A 163 -16.42 9.42 3.47
CA ILE A 163 -17.41 8.36 3.20
C ILE A 163 -18.81 8.79 3.67
N SER A 164 -18.89 9.52 4.79
CA SER A 164 -20.15 10.08 5.27
C SER A 164 -20.76 11.05 4.27
N ASP A 165 -19.96 11.96 3.75
CA ASP A 165 -20.42 12.97 2.78
C ASP A 165 -20.84 12.32 1.46
N ASP A 166 -20.04 11.42 0.93
CA ASP A 166 -20.33 10.76 -0.34
C ASP A 166 -21.55 9.83 -0.29
N GLU A 167 -21.74 9.12 0.81
CA GLU A 167 -22.73 8.05 0.88
C GLU A 167 -24.00 8.42 1.67
N PHE A 168 -23.94 9.39 2.57
CA PHE A 168 -25.01 9.66 3.54
C PHE A 168 -25.63 11.05 3.41
N LEU A 169 -24.85 12.10 3.15
CA LEU A 169 -25.38 13.47 3.10
C LEU A 169 -26.25 13.77 1.88
N GLY A 170 -26.09 13.00 0.79
CA GLY A 170 -26.93 13.12 -0.39
C GLY A 170 -28.34 12.51 -0.26
N ARG A 171 -28.69 11.91 0.88
CA ARG A 171 -29.97 11.25 1.12
C ARG A 171 -30.70 11.97 2.25
N GLU A 172 -31.88 12.53 1.97
CA GLU A 172 -32.74 13.14 3.00
C GLU A 172 -32.92 12.20 4.21
N GLY A 173 -32.61 12.69 5.40
CA GLY A 173 -32.88 12.03 6.68
C GLY A 173 -31.79 11.04 7.18
N VAL A 174 -30.63 10.95 6.56
CA VAL A 174 -29.51 10.12 7.06
C VAL A 174 -28.45 11.01 7.73
N ALA A 175 -28.17 10.75 8.99
CA ALA A 175 -27.35 11.63 9.84
C ALA A 175 -25.82 11.29 9.80
N GLY A 176 -25.32 10.68 8.74
CA GLY A 176 -23.88 10.49 8.54
C GLY A 176 -23.17 9.55 9.51
N ILE A 177 -21.87 9.66 9.59
CA ILE A 177 -21.00 8.92 10.51
C ILE A 177 -20.38 9.89 11.51
N LEU A 178 -20.48 9.60 12.82
CA LEU A 178 -19.84 10.36 13.89
C LEU A 178 -18.61 9.60 14.41
N PRO A 179 -17.38 10.00 14.07
CA PRO A 179 -16.19 9.41 14.62
C PRO A 179 -15.90 9.91 16.03
N PHE A 180 -15.60 8.99 16.94
CA PHE A 180 -15.09 9.24 18.29
C PHE A 180 -13.67 8.71 18.38
N VAL A 181 -12.72 9.57 18.75
CA VAL A 181 -11.32 9.16 18.89
C VAL A 181 -11.04 8.81 20.34
N ALA A 182 -10.65 7.58 20.59
CA ALA A 182 -10.15 7.13 21.89
C ALA A 182 -8.61 7.09 21.84
N THR A 183 -7.96 7.89 22.69
CA THR A 183 -6.51 7.89 22.85
C THR A 183 -6.16 7.34 24.23
N ARG A 184 -5.08 6.57 24.32
CA ARG A 184 -4.49 6.22 25.60
C ARG A 184 -3.66 7.42 26.05
N THR A 185 -4.06 8.06 27.14
CA THR A 185 -3.16 9.00 27.85
C THR A 185 -2.06 8.15 28.47
N ILE A 186 -0.81 8.35 28.04
CA ILE A 186 0.37 7.75 28.64
C ILE A 186 0.82 8.65 29.77
#